data_6dafce33cf36ea1d45f93962e38610af
#
_entry.id   6dafce33cf36ea1d45f93962e38610af
#
_cell.length_a   1.000
_cell.length_b   1.000
_cell.length_c   1.000
_cell.angle_alpha   90.00
_cell.angle_beta   90.00
_cell.angle_gamma   90.00
#
_symmetry.space_group_name_H-M   'P 1'
#
loop_
_entity.id
_entity.type
_entity.pdbx_description
1 polymer ?
#
loop_
_entity_poly.entity_id
_entity_poly.type
_entity_poly.pdbx_seq_one_letter_code
_entity_poly.pdbx_strand_id
1 'polypeptide(L)'
;MTKARDVMTKDATCVQEGQTLADAARLMRDLDVGALPICGDDNRLKGMVTDRDIVVRCIAEGGDPTSTGVMTLAQGKPVTIGADDDITVALRTMSEHQVRRLPVIDGHDLVGMISQADIARNLPDESIGDLVEAISR
;
A
#
# COMPACT_ATOMS: atom_id res chain seq x y z
N MET A 1 15.95 18.42 1.68
CA MET A 1 15.52 17.02 1.44
C MET A 1 14.07 16.82 1.93
N THR A 2 13.22 16.27 1.10
CA THR A 2 11.84 15.99 1.48
C THR A 2 11.72 14.53 1.90
N LYS A 3 11.24 14.28 3.10
CA LYS A 3 11.11 12.94 3.66
C LYS A 3 9.72 12.37 3.36
N ALA A 4 9.63 11.04 3.34
CA ALA A 4 8.36 10.36 3.15
C ALA A 4 7.29 10.84 4.15
N ARG A 5 7.66 11.04 5.42
CA ARG A 5 6.73 11.52 6.46
C ARG A 5 6.13 12.89 6.15
N ASP A 6 6.83 13.70 5.34
CA ASP A 6 6.39 15.07 5.03
C ASP A 6 5.26 15.10 3.99
N VAL A 7 5.15 14.06 3.17
CA VAL A 7 4.20 14.03 2.04
C VAL A 7 3.19 12.88 2.13
N MET A 8 3.38 11.93 3.03
CA MET A 8 2.47 10.79 3.20
C MET A 8 1.09 11.19 3.70
N THR A 9 0.10 10.34 3.48
CA THR A 9 -1.17 10.39 4.18
C THR A 9 -0.98 9.72 5.53
N LYS A 10 -1.17 10.48 6.61
CA LYS A 10 -0.99 10.01 7.99
C LYS A 10 -2.14 9.11 8.42
N ASP A 11 -1.91 8.33 9.47
CA ASP A 11 -2.93 7.50 10.13
C ASP A 11 -3.64 6.58 9.13
N ALA A 12 -2.85 5.89 8.31
CA ALA A 12 -3.36 4.96 7.33
C ALA A 12 -4.25 3.91 8.01
N THR A 13 -5.44 3.71 7.46
CA THR A 13 -6.37 2.71 7.96
C THR A 13 -5.93 1.33 7.50
N CYS A 14 -5.75 0.41 8.46
CA CYS A 14 -5.41 -0.98 8.18
C CYS A 14 -6.66 -1.85 8.20
N VAL A 15 -6.63 -2.93 7.42
CA VAL A 15 -7.45 -4.10 7.75
C VAL A 15 -6.65 -4.96 8.72
N GLN A 16 -7.32 -5.53 9.72
CA GLN A 16 -6.64 -6.33 10.74
C GLN A 16 -6.37 -7.75 10.22
N GLU A 17 -5.26 -8.33 10.67
CA GLU A 17 -4.81 -9.65 10.17
C GLU A 17 -5.84 -10.76 10.37
N GLY A 18 -6.74 -10.63 11.34
CA GLY A 18 -7.81 -11.59 11.61
C GLY A 18 -9.08 -11.38 10.81
N GLN A 19 -9.16 -10.34 9.99
CA GLN A 19 -10.36 -10.02 9.24
C GLN A 19 -10.41 -10.75 7.89
N THR A 20 -11.58 -10.72 7.24
CA THR A 20 -11.84 -11.41 5.97
C THR A 20 -11.61 -10.48 4.79
N LEU A 21 -11.57 -11.08 3.59
CA LEU A 21 -11.50 -10.32 2.34
C LEU A 21 -12.73 -9.46 2.13
N ALA A 22 -13.91 -9.91 2.59
CA ALA A 22 -15.14 -9.11 2.53
C ALA A 22 -15.01 -7.86 3.42
N ASP A 23 -14.39 -7.99 4.61
CA ASP A 23 -14.11 -6.84 5.46
C ASP A 23 -13.19 -5.84 4.77
N ALA A 24 -12.14 -6.33 4.11
CA ALA A 24 -11.23 -5.50 3.35
C ALA A 24 -11.95 -4.80 2.18
N ALA A 25 -12.81 -5.51 1.47
CA ALA A 25 -13.56 -4.95 0.34
C ALA A 25 -14.48 -3.80 0.79
N ARG A 26 -15.17 -3.98 1.93
CA ARG A 26 -16.02 -2.92 2.48
C ARG A 26 -15.21 -1.70 2.88
N LEU A 27 -14.05 -1.90 3.47
CA LEU A 27 -13.16 -0.81 3.85
C LEU A 27 -12.62 -0.08 2.62
N MET A 28 -12.26 -0.80 1.57
CA MET A 28 -11.86 -0.21 0.28
C MET A 28 -12.98 0.65 -0.31
N ARG A 29 -14.21 0.16 -0.27
CA ARG A 29 -15.39 0.91 -0.73
C ARG A 29 -15.56 2.21 0.07
N ASP A 30 -15.52 2.10 1.39
CA ASP A 30 -15.79 3.23 2.27
C ASP A 30 -14.70 4.31 2.20
N LEU A 31 -13.45 3.89 1.98
CA LEU A 31 -12.31 4.80 1.85
C LEU A 31 -12.00 5.19 0.40
N ASP A 32 -12.66 4.56 -0.56
CA ASP A 32 -12.41 4.76 -2.01
C ASP A 32 -10.93 4.50 -2.38
N VAL A 33 -10.43 3.36 -1.95
CA VAL A 33 -9.05 2.93 -2.24
C VAL A 33 -9.04 1.51 -2.79
N GLY A 34 -8.00 1.17 -3.56
CA GLY A 34 -7.84 -0.17 -4.15
C GLY A 34 -6.79 -1.03 -3.45
N ALA A 35 -6.17 -0.52 -2.40
CA ALA A 35 -5.15 -1.25 -1.64
C ALA A 35 -5.22 -0.86 -0.18
N LEU A 36 -4.97 -1.83 0.71
CA LEU A 36 -4.95 -1.61 2.15
C LEU A 36 -3.76 -2.30 2.78
N PRO A 37 -3.10 -1.65 3.75
CA PRO A 37 -2.17 -2.36 4.60
C PRO A 37 -2.92 -3.31 5.54
N ILE A 38 -2.30 -4.44 5.83
CA ILE A 38 -2.78 -5.41 6.81
C ILE A 38 -1.91 -5.24 8.05
N CYS A 39 -2.53 -4.97 9.19
CA CYS A 39 -1.81 -4.73 10.45
C CYS A 39 -2.22 -5.75 11.52
N GLY A 40 -1.28 -6.02 12.44
CA GLY A 40 -1.59 -6.74 13.66
C GLY A 40 -2.02 -5.79 14.78
N ASP A 41 -2.37 -6.35 15.93
CA ASP A 41 -2.76 -5.59 17.12
C ASP A 41 -1.65 -4.67 17.61
N ASP A 42 -0.41 -5.01 17.31
CA ASP A 42 0.79 -4.24 17.67
C ASP A 42 1.06 -3.07 16.73
N ASN A 43 0.15 -2.76 15.81
CA ASN A 43 0.29 -1.73 14.75
C ASN A 43 1.44 -2.01 13.79
N ARG A 44 1.90 -3.25 13.71
CA ARG A 44 2.94 -3.64 12.76
C ARG A 44 2.33 -4.12 11.46
N LEU A 45 2.99 -3.74 10.37
CA LEU A 45 2.58 -4.14 9.03
C LEU A 45 2.83 -5.63 8.84
N LYS A 46 1.78 -6.36 8.44
CA LYS A 46 1.83 -7.81 8.18
C LYS A 46 1.76 -8.14 6.70
N GLY A 47 1.24 -7.24 5.88
CA GLY A 47 1.11 -7.45 4.45
C GLY A 47 0.31 -6.35 3.79
N MET A 48 0.00 -6.59 2.53
CA MET A 48 -0.86 -5.72 1.72
C MET A 48 -1.91 -6.56 1.02
N VAL A 49 -3.09 -6.00 0.82
CA VAL A 49 -4.16 -6.63 0.04
C VAL A 49 -4.72 -5.60 -0.95
N THR A 50 -4.98 -6.04 -2.18
CA THR A 50 -5.54 -5.18 -3.23
C THR A 50 -6.90 -5.70 -3.69
N ASP A 51 -7.68 -4.81 -4.31
CA ASP A 51 -8.95 -5.19 -4.93
C ASP A 51 -8.74 -6.22 -6.03
N ARG A 52 -7.66 -6.09 -6.81
CA ARG A 52 -7.32 -7.07 -7.84
C ARG A 52 -7.06 -8.45 -7.22
N ASP A 53 -6.35 -8.52 -6.09
CA ASP A 53 -6.12 -9.78 -5.38
C ASP A 53 -7.43 -10.46 -5.01
N ILE A 54 -8.39 -9.70 -4.50
CA ILE A 54 -9.70 -10.24 -4.10
C ILE A 54 -10.43 -10.82 -5.31
N VAL A 55 -10.46 -10.09 -6.42
CA VAL A 55 -11.16 -10.53 -7.63
C VAL A 55 -10.46 -11.72 -8.28
N VAL A 56 -9.16 -11.65 -8.49
CA VAL A 56 -8.43 -12.63 -9.31
C VAL A 56 -8.03 -13.86 -8.50
N ARG A 57 -7.64 -13.68 -7.23
CA ARG A 57 -7.08 -14.76 -6.42
C ARG A 57 -8.09 -15.39 -5.46
N CYS A 58 -9.24 -14.76 -5.27
CA CYS A 58 -10.32 -15.33 -4.45
C CYS A 58 -11.55 -15.62 -5.31
N ILE A 59 -12.19 -14.61 -5.85
CA ILE A 59 -13.47 -14.77 -6.57
C ILE A 59 -13.29 -15.62 -7.82
N ALA A 60 -12.30 -15.33 -8.66
CA ALA A 60 -12.06 -16.07 -9.89
C ALA A 60 -11.70 -17.54 -9.65
N GLU A 61 -11.12 -17.85 -8.49
CA GLU A 61 -10.76 -19.21 -8.09
C GLU A 61 -11.91 -19.94 -7.38
N GLY A 62 -13.08 -19.34 -7.30
CA GLY A 62 -14.24 -19.95 -6.65
C GLY A 62 -14.26 -19.83 -5.14
N GLY A 63 -13.41 -19.00 -4.57
CA GLY A 63 -13.36 -18.77 -3.12
C GLY A 63 -14.48 -17.86 -2.65
N ASP A 64 -14.73 -17.92 -1.35
CA ASP A 64 -15.73 -17.06 -0.70
C ASP A 64 -15.03 -15.97 0.11
N PRO A 65 -15.14 -14.70 -0.29
CA PRO A 65 -14.46 -13.62 0.43
C PRO A 65 -14.99 -13.41 1.86
N THR A 66 -16.20 -13.88 2.17
CA THR A 66 -16.76 -13.76 3.53
C THR A 66 -16.12 -14.74 4.52
N SER A 67 -15.48 -15.80 4.03
CA SER A 67 -14.84 -16.81 4.87
C SER A 67 -13.32 -16.92 4.64
N THR A 68 -12.78 -16.16 3.69
CA THR A 68 -11.34 -16.18 3.40
C THR A 68 -10.66 -15.01 4.13
N GLY A 69 -9.65 -15.33 4.95
CA GLY A 69 -8.92 -14.29 5.70
C GLY A 69 -7.98 -13.48 4.82
N VAL A 70 -7.78 -12.21 5.18
CA VAL A 70 -6.91 -11.29 4.41
C VAL A 70 -5.48 -11.82 4.30
N MET A 71 -4.98 -12.51 5.32
CA MET A 71 -3.62 -13.03 5.31
C MET A 71 -3.41 -14.15 4.29
N THR A 72 -4.49 -14.78 3.81
CA THR A 72 -4.40 -15.83 2.78
C THR A 72 -3.82 -15.27 1.48
N LEU A 73 -4.09 -14.01 1.16
CA LEU A 73 -3.61 -13.36 -0.06
C LEU A 73 -2.35 -12.52 0.16
N ALA A 74 -1.94 -12.30 1.41
CA ALA A 74 -0.70 -11.59 1.71
C ALA A 74 0.47 -12.46 1.26
N GLN A 75 1.31 -11.94 0.35
CA GLN A 75 2.44 -12.69 -0.19
C GLN A 75 3.75 -12.08 0.27
N GLY A 76 4.50 -12.87 1.04
CA GLY A 76 5.83 -12.48 1.44
C GLY A 76 5.87 -11.19 2.25
N LYS A 77 7.07 -10.63 2.33
CA LYS A 77 7.28 -9.39 3.06
C LYS A 77 6.83 -8.21 2.20
N PRO A 78 5.99 -7.30 2.72
CA PRO A 78 5.56 -6.15 1.94
C PRO A 78 6.72 -5.20 1.64
N VAL A 79 6.64 -4.53 0.49
CA VAL A 79 7.59 -3.49 0.10
C VAL A 79 7.20 -2.21 0.86
N THR A 80 8.15 -1.62 1.57
CA THR A 80 7.92 -0.45 2.41
C THR A 80 8.94 0.64 2.14
N ILE A 81 8.68 1.82 2.71
CA ILE A 81 9.61 2.93 2.73
C ILE A 81 9.74 3.45 4.16
N GLY A 82 10.92 3.88 4.56
CA GLY A 82 11.12 4.49 5.88
C GLY A 82 10.58 5.90 5.93
N ALA A 83 10.02 6.29 7.09
CA ALA A 83 9.46 7.62 7.28
C ALA A 83 10.47 8.74 7.06
N ASP A 84 11.73 8.49 7.37
CA ASP A 84 12.80 9.46 7.21
C ASP A 84 13.58 9.33 5.90
N ASP A 85 13.18 8.41 5.03
CA ASP A 85 13.78 8.27 3.70
C ASP A 85 13.34 9.42 2.79
N ASP A 86 14.26 9.81 1.90
CA ASP A 86 13.96 10.83 0.89
C ASP A 86 12.88 10.31 -0.07
N ILE A 87 12.01 11.19 -0.54
CA ILE A 87 10.96 10.81 -1.50
C ILE A 87 11.53 10.26 -2.81
N THR A 88 12.78 10.57 -3.15
CA THR A 88 13.45 9.96 -4.30
C THR A 88 13.67 8.47 -4.12
N VAL A 89 13.88 8.02 -2.88
CA VAL A 89 13.99 6.59 -2.56
C VAL A 89 12.62 5.91 -2.74
N ALA A 90 11.54 6.58 -2.31
CA ALA A 90 10.17 6.09 -2.53
C ALA A 90 9.87 5.96 -4.03
N LEU A 91 10.23 6.97 -4.80
CA LEU A 91 10.07 6.97 -6.26
C LEU A 91 10.76 5.78 -6.90
N ARG A 92 12.03 5.55 -6.54
CA ARG A 92 12.81 4.43 -7.04
C ARG A 92 12.19 3.08 -6.66
N THR A 93 11.75 2.96 -5.42
CA THR A 93 11.14 1.73 -4.91
C THR A 93 9.84 1.42 -5.66
N MET A 94 9.00 2.42 -5.89
CA MET A 94 7.77 2.25 -6.68
C MET A 94 8.09 1.79 -8.10
N SER A 95 9.11 2.37 -8.72
CA SER A 95 9.54 2.02 -10.07
C SER A 95 10.07 0.59 -10.13
N GLU A 96 10.94 0.21 -9.22
CA GLU A 96 11.55 -1.13 -9.18
C GLU A 96 10.51 -2.23 -8.97
N HIS A 97 9.50 -1.99 -8.14
CA HIS A 97 8.49 -2.98 -7.78
C HIS A 97 7.19 -2.81 -8.55
N GLN A 98 7.09 -1.82 -9.44
CA GLN A 98 5.90 -1.54 -10.25
C GLN A 98 4.65 -1.37 -9.40
N VAL A 99 4.77 -0.60 -8.31
CA VAL A 99 3.69 -0.28 -7.38
C VAL A 99 3.48 1.23 -7.33
N ARG A 100 2.25 1.65 -7.02
CA ARG A 100 1.85 3.05 -7.00
C ARG A 100 1.71 3.61 -5.59
N ARG A 101 1.83 2.77 -4.58
CA ARG A 101 1.70 3.11 -3.16
C ARG A 101 2.68 2.30 -2.37
N LEU A 102 3.14 2.88 -1.26
CA LEU A 102 4.01 2.20 -0.31
C LEU A 102 3.55 2.50 1.11
N PRO A 103 3.52 1.49 1.97
CA PRO A 103 3.40 1.73 3.41
C PRO A 103 4.65 2.44 3.91
N VAL A 104 4.45 3.40 4.80
CA VAL A 104 5.55 4.17 5.43
C VAL A 104 5.73 3.66 6.86
N ILE A 105 6.95 3.26 7.18
CA ILE A 105 7.30 2.62 8.45
C ILE A 105 8.24 3.53 9.24
N ASP A 106 7.98 3.68 10.53
CA ASP A 106 8.88 4.33 11.47
C ASP A 106 9.24 3.30 12.55
N GLY A 107 10.49 2.83 12.53
CA GLY A 107 10.87 1.69 13.35
C GLY A 107 10.15 0.42 12.90
N HIS A 108 9.19 -0.04 13.69
CA HIS A 108 8.35 -1.19 13.35
C HIS A 108 6.89 -0.80 13.10
N ASP A 109 6.55 0.47 13.29
CA ASP A 109 5.16 0.93 13.24
C ASP A 109 4.81 1.47 11.86
N LEU A 110 3.61 1.13 11.39
CA LEU A 110 3.03 1.75 10.22
C LEU A 110 2.55 3.15 10.60
N VAL A 111 3.09 4.19 9.94
CA VAL A 111 2.75 5.58 10.26
C VAL A 111 1.98 6.28 9.16
N GLY A 112 1.90 5.69 7.98
CA GLY A 112 1.15 6.29 6.87
C GLY A 112 1.28 5.51 5.58
N MET A 113 0.70 6.06 4.53
CA MET A 113 0.83 5.56 3.15
C MET A 113 1.32 6.70 2.26
N ILE A 114 2.21 6.39 1.34
CA ILE A 114 2.64 7.35 0.33
C ILE A 114 2.28 6.82 -1.06
N SER A 115 1.67 7.68 -1.88
CA SER A 115 1.26 7.33 -3.24
C SER A 115 2.11 8.09 -4.26
N GLN A 116 2.05 7.62 -5.53
CA GLN A 116 2.68 8.37 -6.61
C GLN A 116 2.12 9.79 -6.70
N ALA A 117 0.83 10.00 -6.41
CA ALA A 117 0.21 11.31 -6.43
C ALA A 117 0.77 12.23 -5.34
N ASP A 118 1.06 11.67 -4.15
CA ASP A 118 1.70 12.42 -3.07
C ASP A 118 3.08 12.91 -3.49
N ILE A 119 3.84 12.04 -4.15
CA ILE A 119 5.19 12.38 -4.63
C ILE A 119 5.10 13.42 -5.76
N ALA A 120 4.16 13.24 -6.69
CA ALA A 120 4.00 14.11 -7.85
C ALA A 120 3.79 15.58 -7.46
N ARG A 121 3.07 15.82 -6.35
CA ARG A 121 2.84 17.18 -5.85
C ARG A 121 4.10 17.87 -5.33
N ASN A 122 5.18 17.12 -5.13
CA ASN A 122 6.41 17.60 -4.49
C ASN A 122 7.67 17.43 -5.36
N LEU A 123 7.51 17.03 -6.62
CA LEU A 123 8.62 16.83 -7.55
C LEU A 123 8.51 17.76 -8.77
N PRO A 124 9.65 18.08 -9.44
CA PRO A 124 9.62 18.73 -10.74
C PRO A 124 8.88 17.91 -11.78
N ASP A 125 8.26 18.58 -12.76
CA ASP A 125 7.44 17.91 -13.81
C ASP A 125 8.16 16.79 -14.55
N GLU A 126 9.42 16.96 -14.86
CA GLU A 126 10.23 15.94 -15.54
C GLU A 126 10.35 14.66 -14.72
N SER A 127 10.46 14.77 -13.39
CA SER A 127 10.52 13.60 -12.50
C SER A 127 9.19 12.89 -12.43
N ILE A 128 8.09 13.63 -12.52
CA ILE A 128 6.72 13.06 -12.56
C ILE A 128 6.53 12.21 -13.81
N GLY A 129 6.99 12.70 -14.96
CA GLY A 129 6.91 11.95 -16.21
C GLY A 129 7.66 10.63 -16.14
N ASP A 130 8.85 10.64 -15.58
CA ASP A 130 9.67 9.45 -15.41
C ASP A 130 9.00 8.42 -14.49
N LEU A 131 8.39 8.88 -13.40
CA LEU A 131 7.67 8.00 -12.49
C LEU A 131 6.48 7.32 -13.17
N VAL A 132 5.66 8.09 -13.87
CA VAL A 132 4.46 7.56 -14.55
C VAL A 132 4.87 6.56 -15.63
N GLU A 133 5.89 6.87 -16.42
CA GLU A 133 6.39 5.95 -17.43
C GLU A 133 6.86 4.64 -16.82
N ALA A 134 7.67 4.70 -15.78
CA ALA A 134 8.25 3.52 -15.14
C ALA A 134 7.18 2.60 -14.54
N ILE A 135 6.16 3.17 -13.89
CA ILE A 135 5.09 2.39 -13.24
C ILE A 135 4.10 1.84 -14.27
N SER A 136 3.92 2.52 -15.40
CA SER A 136 2.93 2.15 -16.40
C SER A 136 3.40 1.04 -17.37
N ARG A 137 4.67 0.67 -17.33
CA ARG A 137 5.20 -0.41 -18.18
C ARG A 137 4.64 -1.82 -17.84
#